data_8f217372338e132482539c735049608c
#
_entry.id   8f217372338e132482539c735049608c
#
_cell.length_a   1.000
_cell.length_b   1.000
_cell.length_c   1.000
_cell.angle_alpha   90.00
_cell.angle_beta   90.00
_cell.angle_gamma   90.00
#
_symmetry.space_group_name_H-M   'P 1'
#
loop_
_entity.id
_entity.type
_entity.pdbx_description
1 polymer ?
#
loop_
_entity_poly.entity_id
_entity_poly.type
_entity_poly.pdbx_seq_one_letter_code
_entity_poly.pdbx_strand_id
1 'polypeptide(L)'
;VGEEKSEKRADQKKGRSKGKRLMLLAHVKPGLKYRIEEIYGGYFLNSRLNAMGILPGEIVKVIHRTGVGPMTIAVKGVRIALGRGIAHKIEVSEV
;
A
#
# COMPACT_ATOMS: atom_id res chain seq x y z
N VAL A 1 -9.14 -26.13 -20.33
CA VAL A 1 -10.20 -25.54 -20.39
C VAL A 1 -10.53 -24.85 -19.13
N GLY A 2 -10.79 -25.44 -18.16
CA GLY A 2 -11.07 -24.70 -17.04
C GLY A 2 -9.95 -24.04 -16.48
N GLU A 3 -8.86 -24.43 -16.71
CA GLU A 3 -7.78 -23.83 -16.10
C GLU A 3 -7.59 -22.48 -16.45
N GLU A 4 -7.67 -22.19 -17.58
CA GLU A 4 -7.41 -20.89 -17.88
C GLU A 4 -8.32 -20.07 -17.17
N LYS A 5 -9.42 -20.55 -16.93
CA LYS A 5 -10.28 -19.77 -16.25
C LYS A 5 -9.81 -19.57 -14.95
N SER A 6 -9.03 -20.34 -14.49
CA SER A 6 -8.68 -20.20 -13.15
C SER A 6 -7.87 -18.99 -13.00
N GLU A 7 -6.95 -18.79 -13.77
CA GLU A 7 -6.17 -17.65 -13.58
C GLU A 7 -6.92 -16.51 -13.89
N LYS A 8 -7.82 -16.63 -14.68
CA LYS A 8 -8.52 -15.52 -14.94
C LYS A 8 -9.25 -15.09 -13.83
N ARG A 9 -9.63 -15.95 -13.00
CA ARG A 9 -10.34 -15.55 -11.93
C ARG A 9 -9.51 -14.78 -11.09
N ALA A 10 -8.37 -15.10 -11.00
CA ALA A 10 -7.54 -14.42 -10.13
C ALA A 10 -7.47 -13.10 -10.71
N ASP A 11 -7.52 -13.00 -11.92
CA ASP A 11 -7.49 -11.76 -12.48
C ASP A 11 -8.60 -10.90 -12.30
N GLN A 12 -9.68 -11.39 -12.18
CA GLN A 12 -10.72 -10.56 -12.05
C GLN A 12 -10.64 -9.66 -10.98
N LYS A 13 -10.30 -10.10 -9.96
CA LYS A 13 -10.26 -9.28 -8.90
C LYS A 13 -9.23 -8.35 -9.16
N LYS A 14 -8.48 -8.57 -10.09
CA LYS A 14 -7.48 -7.73 -10.34
C LYS A 14 -7.84 -6.76 -11.32
N GLY A 15 -9.05 -6.54 -11.60
CA GLY A 15 -9.37 -5.55 -12.55
C GLY A 15 -8.82 -4.22 -12.11
N ARG A 16 -8.85 -3.92 -10.84
CA ARG A 16 -8.37 -2.67 -10.41
C ARG A 16 -6.88 -2.55 -10.47
N SER A 17 -6.19 -3.62 -10.56
CA SER A 17 -4.75 -3.53 -10.61
C SER A 17 -4.23 -3.81 -11.99
N LYS A 18 -5.10 -3.86 -12.99
CA LYS A 18 -4.65 -4.12 -14.29
C LYS A 18 -3.58 -3.17 -14.72
N GLY A 19 -2.47 -3.64 -15.11
CA GLY A 19 -1.35 -2.82 -15.52
C GLY A 19 -0.57 -2.24 -14.37
N LYS A 20 -0.94 -2.55 -13.14
CA LYS A 20 -0.22 -2.03 -12.01
C LYS A 20 0.50 -3.14 -11.31
N ARG A 21 1.66 -2.82 -10.77
CA ARG A 21 2.39 -3.77 -10.00
C ARG A 21 2.10 -3.47 -8.57
N LEU A 22 1.53 -4.41 -7.85
CA LEU A 22 1.20 -4.21 -6.44
C LEU A 22 2.34 -4.65 -5.54
N MET A 23 2.62 -3.86 -4.52
CA MET A 23 3.69 -4.14 -3.60
C MET A 23 3.23 -3.76 -2.22
N LEU A 24 3.87 -4.31 -1.20
CA LEU A 24 3.56 -3.89 0.15
C LEU A 24 4.40 -2.66 0.47
N LEU A 25 3.82 -1.72 1.18
CA LEU A 25 4.52 -0.49 1.52
C LEU A 25 5.81 -0.79 2.27
N ALA A 26 5.86 -1.85 3.05
CA ALA A 26 7.06 -2.19 3.80
C ALA A 26 8.24 -2.55 2.90
N HIS A 27 8.00 -2.84 1.63
CA HIS A 27 9.07 -3.28 0.74
C HIS A 27 9.44 -2.28 -0.35
N VAL A 28 8.84 -1.10 -0.36
CA VAL A 28 9.14 -0.17 -1.44
C VAL A 28 10.35 0.68 -1.16
N LYS A 29 10.87 1.33 -2.17
CA LYS A 29 12.08 2.12 -2.05
C LYS A 29 11.83 3.53 -1.59
N PRO A 30 12.72 4.11 -0.82
CA PRO A 30 12.58 5.50 -0.41
C PRO A 30 12.77 6.43 -1.60
N GLY A 31 12.20 7.60 -1.50
CA GLY A 31 12.37 8.60 -2.53
C GLY A 31 11.34 8.59 -3.64
N LEU A 32 10.49 7.59 -3.67
CA LEU A 32 9.49 7.48 -4.72
C LEU A 32 8.09 7.65 -4.17
N LYS A 33 7.14 7.88 -5.05
CA LYS A 33 5.76 8.06 -4.67
C LYS A 33 4.96 6.84 -5.04
N TYR A 34 3.99 6.52 -4.21
CA TYR A 34 3.16 5.35 -4.43
C TYR A 34 1.70 5.69 -4.14
N ARG A 35 0.79 4.96 -4.78
CA ARG A 35 -0.62 5.17 -4.53
C ARG A 35 -1.09 4.04 -3.63
N ILE A 36 -1.85 4.33 -2.59
CA ILE A 36 -2.36 3.30 -1.70
C ILE A 36 -3.49 2.59 -2.41
N GLU A 37 -3.39 1.26 -2.52
CA GLU A 37 -4.40 0.48 -3.21
C GLU A 37 -5.33 -0.21 -2.22
N GLU A 38 -4.81 -0.74 -1.14
CA GLU A 38 -5.62 -1.48 -0.20
C GLU A 38 -4.96 -1.52 1.18
N ILE A 39 -5.74 -1.55 2.24
CA ILE A 39 -5.22 -1.67 3.59
C ILE A 39 -5.87 -2.90 4.21
N TYR A 40 -5.06 -3.85 4.65
CA TYR A 40 -5.56 -5.12 5.17
C TYR A 40 -5.50 -5.17 6.69
N GLY A 41 -6.00 -4.22 7.36
CA GLY A 41 -5.84 -4.14 8.81
C GLY A 41 -7.08 -4.22 9.65
N GLY A 42 -8.22 -4.43 9.06
CA GLY A 42 -9.45 -4.47 9.84
C GLY A 42 -9.95 -3.09 10.19
N TYR A 43 -11.10 -3.05 10.84
CA TYR A 43 -11.76 -1.79 11.09
C TYR A 43 -10.98 -0.78 11.92
N PHE A 44 -10.45 -1.20 13.04
CA PHE A 44 -9.75 -0.24 13.87
C PHE A 44 -8.49 0.34 13.22
N LEU A 45 -7.71 -0.48 12.59
CA LEU A 45 -6.52 0.00 11.94
C LEU A 45 -6.89 0.91 10.76
N ASN A 46 -7.86 0.49 9.97
CA ASN A 46 -8.25 1.28 8.83
C ASN A 46 -8.80 2.64 9.28
N SER A 47 -9.58 2.67 10.35
CA SER A 47 -10.09 3.93 10.84
C SER A 47 -8.99 4.85 11.32
N ARG A 48 -7.99 4.29 12.02
CA ARG A 48 -6.90 5.12 12.48
C ARG A 48 -6.09 5.66 11.31
N LEU A 49 -5.82 4.83 10.34
CA LEU A 49 -5.04 5.28 9.21
C LEU A 49 -5.82 6.31 8.39
N ASN A 50 -7.12 6.10 8.24
CA ASN A 50 -7.93 7.05 7.50
C ASN A 50 -7.93 8.42 8.19
N ALA A 51 -7.94 8.44 9.49
CA ALA A 51 -7.90 9.69 10.21
C ALA A 51 -6.61 10.45 9.98
N MET A 52 -5.54 9.73 9.60
CA MET A 52 -4.28 10.36 9.31
C MET A 52 -4.11 10.67 7.82
N GLY A 53 -5.13 10.43 7.03
CA GLY A 53 -5.05 10.68 5.60
C GLY A 53 -4.51 9.49 4.80
N ILE A 54 -4.31 8.35 5.46
CA ILE A 54 -3.81 7.17 4.76
C ILE A 54 -4.98 6.30 4.40
N LEU A 55 -5.41 6.39 3.16
CA LEU A 55 -6.54 5.60 2.70
C LEU A 55 -6.38 5.29 1.22
N PRO A 56 -7.10 4.31 0.71
CA PRO A 56 -6.97 3.92 -0.69
C PRO A 56 -7.18 5.11 -1.62
N GLY A 57 -6.34 5.22 -2.60
CA GLY A 57 -6.38 6.32 -3.56
C GLY A 57 -5.43 7.45 -3.24
N GLU A 58 -4.93 7.53 -2.01
CA GLU A 58 -4.02 8.61 -1.66
C GLU A 58 -2.61 8.33 -2.15
N ILE A 59 -1.87 9.38 -2.42
CA ILE A 59 -0.49 9.26 -2.86
C ILE A 59 0.40 9.52 -1.66
N VAL A 60 1.36 8.64 -1.42
CA VAL A 60 2.30 8.83 -0.33
C VAL A 60 3.70 8.82 -0.90
N LYS A 61 4.62 9.53 -0.27
CA LYS A 61 6.00 9.50 -0.68
C LYS A 61 6.78 8.84 0.44
N VAL A 62 7.62 7.88 0.11
CA VAL A 62 8.42 7.21 1.14
C VAL A 62 9.66 8.05 1.36
N ILE A 63 9.81 8.58 2.56
CA ILE A 63 10.92 9.48 2.87
C ILE A 63 12.12 8.70 3.37
N HIS A 64 11.91 7.79 4.29
CA HIS A 64 13.01 7.07 4.89
C HIS A 64 12.56 5.69 5.33
N ARG A 65 13.45 4.72 5.25
CA ARG A 65 13.12 3.38 5.64
C ARG A 65 14.36 2.73 6.20
N THR A 66 14.28 2.23 7.43
CA THR A 66 15.41 1.52 8.00
C THR A 66 15.16 0.05 7.76
N GLY A 67 16.12 -0.77 7.89
CA GLY A 67 15.99 -2.18 7.58
C GLY A 67 14.84 -2.87 8.30
N VAL A 68 14.82 -2.83 9.61
CA VAL A 68 13.76 -3.46 10.36
C VAL A 68 12.94 -2.49 11.19
N GLY A 69 13.29 -1.25 11.20
CA GLY A 69 12.58 -0.28 12.02
C GLY A 69 11.42 0.36 11.29
N PRO A 70 10.87 1.40 11.85
CA PRO A 70 9.74 2.06 11.24
C PRO A 70 10.17 2.81 9.98
N MET A 71 9.21 3.15 9.15
CA MET A 71 9.50 3.91 7.96
C MET A 71 8.75 5.22 8.05
N THR A 72 9.24 6.25 7.40
CA THR A 72 8.60 7.55 7.39
C THR A 72 8.03 7.81 6.02
N ILE A 73 6.77 8.22 5.98
CA ILE A 73 6.14 8.57 4.72
C ILE A 73 5.57 9.98 4.84
N ALA A 74 5.34 10.60 3.72
CA ALA A 74 4.72 11.92 3.69
C ALA A 74 3.37 11.78 3.00
N VAL A 75 2.31 12.26 3.66
CA VAL A 75 0.97 12.21 3.13
C VAL A 75 0.39 13.60 3.28
N LYS A 76 -0.01 14.20 2.18
CA LYS A 76 -0.58 15.54 2.22
C LYS A 76 0.27 16.54 2.99
N GLY A 77 1.57 16.46 2.79
CA GLY A 77 2.48 17.41 3.42
C GLY A 77 2.85 17.09 4.86
N VAL A 78 2.34 16.01 5.42
CA VAL A 78 2.61 15.65 6.80
C VAL A 78 3.47 14.41 6.83
N ARG A 79 4.49 14.38 7.68
CA ARG A 79 5.33 13.21 7.79
C ARG A 79 4.82 12.31 8.90
N ILE A 80 4.71 11.05 8.61
CA ILE A 80 4.18 10.07 9.53
C ILE A 80 5.12 8.90 9.61
N ALA A 81 5.41 8.44 10.81
CA ALA A 81 6.23 7.25 11.01
C ALA A 81 5.31 6.06 11.15
N LEU A 82 5.52 5.02 10.37
CA LEU A 82 4.71 3.82 10.43
C LEU A 82 5.56 2.66 10.89
N GLY A 83 5.03 1.88 11.83
CA GLY A 83 5.72 0.68 12.25
C GLY A 83 5.75 -0.32 11.12
N ARG A 84 6.73 -1.24 11.17
CA ARG A 84 6.89 -2.19 10.12
C ARG A 84 5.68 -3.08 9.97
N GLY A 85 5.07 -3.48 11.06
CA GLY A 85 3.90 -4.35 10.99
C GLY A 85 2.74 -3.69 10.25
N ILE A 86 2.55 -2.38 10.45
CA ILE A 86 1.49 -1.69 9.77
C ILE A 86 1.84 -1.54 8.30
N ALA A 87 3.10 -1.24 7.99
CA ALA A 87 3.51 -1.07 6.60
C ALA A 87 3.33 -2.37 5.81
N HIS A 88 3.36 -3.53 6.46
CA HIS A 88 3.13 -4.78 5.78
C HIS A 88 1.65 -5.00 5.47
N LYS A 89 0.76 -4.17 5.98
CA LYS A 89 -0.66 -4.31 5.72
C LYS A 89 -1.18 -3.32 4.70
N ILE A 90 -0.31 -2.54 4.11
CA ILE A 90 -0.71 -1.53 3.13
C ILE A 90 -0.14 -1.92 1.77
N GLU A 91 -1.03 -2.10 0.80
CA GLU A 91 -0.63 -2.45 -0.54
C GLU A 91 -0.63 -1.21 -1.40
N VAL A 92 0.41 -1.01 -2.18
CA VAL A 92 0.57 0.20 -2.99
C VAL A 92 0.99 -0.15 -4.41
N SER A 93 0.90 0.84 -5.28
CA SER A 93 1.40 0.71 -6.64
C SER A 93 2.20 1.97 -6.96
N GLU A 94 3.11 1.87 -7.90
CA GLU A 94 3.92 3.03 -8.27
C GLU A 94 3.06 4.03 -9.00
N VAL A 95 3.37 5.29 -8.80
CA VAL A 95 2.63 6.37 -9.45
C VAL A 95 3.30 6.76 -10.75
#